data_12c07f201eeb3f6b0c8b532d52100d37
#
_entry.id   12c07f201eeb3f6b0c8b532d52100d37
#
_cell.length_a   1.000
_cell.length_b   1.000
_cell.length_c   1.000
_cell.angle_alpha   90.00
_cell.angle_beta   90.00
_cell.angle_gamma   90.00
#
_symmetry.space_group_name_H-M   'P 1'
#
loop_
_entity.id
_entity.type
_entity.pdbx_description
1 polymer ?
#
loop_
_entity_poly.entity_id
_entity_poly.type
_entity_poly.pdbx_seq_one_letter_code
_entity_poly.pdbx_strand_id
1 'polypeptide(L)'
;MLRQNIVTDNKYLTEEAKRDLLVALITLKYTQSNSVCYAKGGQAICVGAGQQSRIHCTRLAGNKADIWYLRQHPKVMNLPFVDNIRRPDRDNTIDVYISDDYEDVLADGIWQQFFKTKPEPLTKDEKKACLATFDGVSLGSDAFFPFGIAQPGGSIRDDNVIETCNKYNMTMSFTGIRLFHH
;
A
#
# COMPACT_ATOMS: atom_id res chain seq x y z
N MET A 1 2.36 16.37 -18.66
CA MET A 1 2.94 15.02 -18.73
C MET A 1 1.93 13.92 -18.36
N LEU A 2 1.46 13.77 -17.11
CA LEU A 2 0.53 12.68 -16.73
C LEU A 2 -0.82 12.70 -17.48
N ARG A 3 -1.39 13.86 -17.78
CA ARG A 3 -2.66 13.97 -18.50
C ARG A 3 -2.59 13.65 -20.01
N GLN A 4 -1.42 13.74 -20.62
CA GLN A 4 -1.26 13.59 -22.08
C GLN A 4 -1.10 12.13 -22.52
N ASN A 5 -0.79 11.23 -21.60
CA ASN A 5 -0.46 9.84 -21.88
C ASN A 5 -1.34 8.85 -21.11
N ILE A 6 -2.62 9.19 -20.87
CA ILE A 6 -3.57 8.24 -20.26
C ILE A 6 -3.97 7.22 -21.32
N VAL A 7 -3.67 5.95 -21.04
CA VAL A 7 -3.79 4.83 -21.99
C VAL A 7 -5.02 3.95 -21.74
N THR A 8 -5.66 4.04 -20.58
CA THR A 8 -6.87 3.29 -20.20
C THR A 8 -8.16 3.96 -20.75
N ASP A 9 -9.28 3.22 -20.71
CA ASP A 9 -10.61 3.74 -21.10
C ASP A 9 -11.06 4.85 -20.16
N ASN A 10 -10.88 4.69 -18.87
CA ASN A 10 -11.08 5.75 -17.89
C ASN A 10 -9.99 6.82 -18.08
N LYS A 11 -10.38 7.99 -18.58
CA LYS A 11 -9.48 9.14 -18.82
C LYS A 11 -9.48 10.14 -17.67
N TYR A 12 -10.26 9.88 -16.62
CA TYR A 12 -10.41 10.83 -15.53
C TYR A 12 -9.29 10.68 -14.49
N LEU A 13 -8.43 11.68 -14.42
CA LEU A 13 -7.36 11.80 -13.43
C LEU A 13 -7.63 13.03 -12.57
N THR A 14 -8.02 12.81 -11.30
CA THR A 14 -8.27 13.91 -10.35
C THR A 14 -6.99 14.64 -9.99
N GLU A 15 -7.08 15.86 -9.46
CA GLU A 15 -5.90 16.61 -9.01
C GLU A 15 -5.25 15.93 -7.78
N GLU A 16 -6.04 15.29 -6.93
CA GLU A 16 -5.56 14.48 -5.81
C GLU A 16 -4.73 13.29 -6.31
N ALA A 17 -5.27 12.50 -7.24
CA ALA A 17 -4.57 11.36 -7.81
C ALA A 17 -3.29 11.80 -8.54
N LYS A 18 -3.32 12.92 -9.25
CA LYS A 18 -2.14 13.49 -9.90
C LYS A 18 -1.06 13.88 -8.92
N ARG A 19 -1.43 14.58 -7.82
CA ARG A 19 -0.51 14.92 -6.73
C ARG A 19 0.10 13.66 -6.13
N ASP A 20 -0.72 12.65 -5.83
CA ASP A 20 -0.31 11.41 -5.21
C ASP A 20 0.61 10.58 -6.12
N LEU A 21 0.33 10.56 -7.44
CA LEU A 21 1.25 9.98 -8.43
C LEU A 21 2.60 10.69 -8.47
N LEU A 22 2.61 12.03 -8.38
CA LEU A 22 3.87 12.79 -8.32
C LEU A 22 4.67 12.45 -7.06
N VAL A 23 4.00 12.36 -5.89
CA VAL A 23 4.64 11.93 -4.64
C VAL A 23 5.23 10.54 -4.79
N ALA A 24 4.49 9.58 -5.35
CA ALA A 24 4.97 8.23 -5.60
C ALA A 24 6.22 8.22 -6.51
N LEU A 25 6.19 8.96 -7.62
CA LEU A 25 7.32 9.03 -8.57
C LEU A 25 8.56 9.69 -7.95
N ILE A 26 8.39 10.76 -7.16
CA ILE A 26 9.50 11.40 -6.45
C ILE A 26 10.10 10.43 -5.44
N THR A 27 9.28 9.70 -4.68
CA THR A 27 9.74 8.67 -3.74
C THR A 27 10.55 7.60 -4.46
N LEU A 28 10.05 7.09 -5.58
CA LEU A 28 10.72 6.03 -6.34
C LEU A 28 12.02 6.48 -6.99
N LYS A 29 12.16 7.76 -7.33
CA LYS A 29 13.41 8.31 -7.84
C LYS A 29 14.61 8.08 -6.89
N TYR A 30 14.34 8.01 -5.60
CA TYR A 30 15.37 7.84 -4.56
C TYR A 30 15.31 6.46 -3.89
N THR A 31 14.56 5.53 -4.48
CA THR A 31 14.35 4.18 -3.95
C THR A 31 15.04 3.15 -4.83
N GLN A 32 15.69 2.17 -4.19
CA GLN A 32 16.39 1.10 -4.92
C GLN A 32 15.39 0.20 -5.66
N SER A 33 15.72 -0.07 -6.92
CA SER A 33 14.93 -0.96 -7.80
C SER A 33 15.05 -2.45 -7.38
N ASN A 34 14.11 -3.27 -7.72
CA ASN A 34 12.79 -2.91 -8.24
C ASN A 34 11.97 -2.26 -7.14
N SER A 35 11.18 -1.26 -7.47
CA SER A 35 10.41 -0.54 -6.46
C SER A 35 9.01 -0.11 -6.95
N VAL A 36 8.08 -0.10 -6.01
CA VAL A 36 6.70 0.32 -6.17
C VAL A 36 6.31 1.17 -4.97
N CYS A 37 5.58 2.24 -5.18
CA CYS A 37 5.08 3.14 -4.15
C CYS A 37 3.58 3.32 -4.28
N TYR A 38 2.86 3.15 -3.17
CA TYR A 38 1.48 3.59 -3.04
C TYR A 38 1.46 4.95 -2.34
N ALA A 39 0.64 5.86 -2.85
CA ALA A 39 0.45 7.19 -2.29
C ALA A 39 -1.03 7.52 -2.15
N LYS A 40 -1.37 8.25 -1.10
CA LYS A 40 -2.73 8.72 -0.80
C LYS A 40 -2.66 10.00 0.03
N GLY A 41 -3.50 10.97 -0.30
CA GLY A 41 -3.61 12.21 0.47
C GLY A 41 -2.33 13.05 0.52
N GLY A 42 -1.49 13.00 -0.52
CA GLY A 42 -0.24 13.76 -0.59
C GLY A 42 0.94 13.12 0.14
N GLN A 43 0.84 11.86 0.55
CA GLN A 43 1.92 11.12 1.19
C GLN A 43 2.18 9.76 0.53
N ALA A 44 3.43 9.30 0.55
CA ALA A 44 3.78 7.93 0.28
C ALA A 44 3.39 7.08 1.49
N ILE A 45 2.34 6.26 1.36
CA ILE A 45 1.84 5.44 2.47
C ILE A 45 2.63 4.15 2.63
N CYS A 46 3.21 3.64 1.54
CA CYS A 46 4.10 2.48 1.61
C CYS A 46 4.96 2.33 0.37
N VAL A 47 6.09 1.65 0.55
CA VAL A 47 7.06 1.33 -0.50
C VAL A 47 7.45 -0.14 -0.40
N GLY A 48 7.44 -0.82 -1.55
CA GLY A 48 8.10 -2.10 -1.75
C GLY A 48 9.34 -1.89 -2.61
N ALA A 49 10.52 -2.16 -2.08
CA ALA A 49 11.79 -1.81 -2.70
C ALA A 49 12.82 -2.94 -2.64
N GLY A 50 13.82 -2.90 -3.52
CA GLY A 50 14.96 -3.80 -3.51
C GLY A 50 14.61 -5.27 -3.76
N GLN A 51 13.44 -5.55 -4.31
CA GLN A 51 13.01 -6.92 -4.56
C GLN A 51 13.46 -7.40 -5.96
N GLN A 52 13.73 -8.69 -6.08
CA GLN A 52 14.15 -9.30 -7.34
C GLN A 52 13.05 -9.31 -8.40
N SER A 53 11.79 -9.25 -8.00
CA SER A 53 10.68 -9.18 -8.95
C SER A 53 9.68 -8.08 -8.62
N ARG A 54 9.08 -7.52 -9.65
CA ARG A 54 8.02 -6.50 -9.55
C ARG A 54 6.80 -7.00 -8.77
N ILE A 55 6.45 -8.27 -8.95
CA ILE A 55 5.34 -8.89 -8.22
C ILE A 55 5.61 -8.89 -6.71
N HIS A 56 6.84 -9.18 -6.28
CA HIS A 56 7.21 -9.14 -4.87
C HIS A 56 7.17 -7.71 -4.32
N CYS A 57 7.65 -6.71 -5.08
CA CYS A 57 7.53 -5.30 -4.70
C CYS A 57 6.07 -4.90 -4.46
N THR A 58 5.18 -5.29 -5.38
CA THR A 58 3.76 -4.95 -5.30
C THR A 58 3.09 -5.61 -4.11
N ARG A 59 3.34 -6.89 -3.89
CA ARG A 59 2.81 -7.61 -2.73
C ARG A 59 3.29 -7.00 -1.42
N LEU A 60 4.59 -6.71 -1.32
CA LEU A 60 5.18 -6.08 -0.14
C LEU A 60 4.57 -4.70 0.12
N ALA A 61 4.48 -3.87 -0.92
CA ALA A 61 3.86 -2.55 -0.82
C ALA A 61 2.37 -2.64 -0.52
N GLY A 62 1.64 -3.57 -1.16
CA GLY A 62 0.22 -3.81 -0.93
C GLY A 62 -0.06 -4.22 0.51
N ASN A 63 0.64 -5.22 1.03
CA ASN A 63 0.49 -5.64 2.42
C ASN A 63 0.74 -4.49 3.41
N LYS A 64 1.74 -3.66 3.16
CA LYS A 64 1.98 -2.46 3.98
C LYS A 64 0.86 -1.43 3.88
N ALA A 65 0.25 -1.26 2.69
CA ALA A 65 -0.89 -0.37 2.49
C ALA A 65 -2.13 -0.87 3.24
N ASP A 66 -2.38 -2.17 3.20
CA ASP A 66 -3.46 -2.81 3.96
C ASP A 66 -3.29 -2.59 5.47
N ILE A 67 -2.08 -2.84 6.00
CA ILE A 67 -1.76 -2.58 7.41
C ILE A 67 -1.93 -1.10 7.74
N TRP A 68 -1.41 -0.19 6.90
CA TRP A 68 -1.56 1.25 7.09
C TRP A 68 -3.03 1.67 7.20
N TYR A 69 -3.90 1.10 6.37
CA TYR A 69 -5.33 1.38 6.41
C TYR A 69 -6.03 0.72 7.61
N LEU A 70 -5.73 -0.55 7.90
CA LEU A 70 -6.28 -1.29 9.03
C LEU A 70 -5.89 -0.71 10.40
N ARG A 71 -4.76 0.01 10.50
CA ARG A 71 -4.40 0.77 11.70
C ARG A 71 -5.44 1.82 12.09
N GLN A 72 -6.27 2.25 11.14
CA GLN A 72 -7.36 3.22 11.35
C GLN A 72 -8.68 2.54 11.73
N HIS A 73 -8.74 1.21 11.77
CA HIS A 73 -9.93 0.46 12.18
C HIS A 73 -10.27 0.76 13.65
N PRO A 74 -11.59 0.96 14.00
CA PRO A 74 -11.98 1.31 15.38
C PRO A 74 -11.45 0.36 16.46
N LYS A 75 -11.43 -0.96 16.21
CA LYS A 75 -10.83 -1.93 17.16
C LYS A 75 -9.34 -1.66 17.41
N VAL A 76 -8.60 -1.27 16.38
CA VAL A 76 -7.16 -0.99 16.47
C VAL A 76 -6.90 0.35 17.18
N MET A 77 -7.69 1.37 16.84
CA MET A 77 -7.59 2.70 17.46
C MET A 77 -7.90 2.67 18.97
N ASN A 78 -8.78 1.77 19.38
CA ASN A 78 -9.24 1.65 20.76
C ASN A 78 -8.60 0.49 21.53
N LEU A 79 -7.45 -0.05 21.08
CA LEU A 79 -6.73 -1.11 21.79
C LEU A 79 -6.40 -0.65 23.23
N PRO A 80 -6.74 -1.45 24.26
CA PRO A 80 -6.62 -1.07 25.67
C PRO A 80 -5.19 -1.25 26.19
N PHE A 81 -4.23 -0.52 25.61
CA PHE A 81 -2.83 -0.61 26.01
C PHE A 81 -2.60 -0.26 27.48
N VAL A 82 -1.57 -0.88 28.09
CA VAL A 82 -1.09 -0.48 29.41
C VAL A 82 -0.50 0.95 29.36
N ASP A 83 -0.60 1.69 30.48
CA ASP A 83 -0.25 3.12 30.50
C ASP A 83 1.24 3.38 30.25
N ASN A 84 2.10 2.45 30.62
CA ASN A 84 3.56 2.55 30.52
C ASN A 84 4.16 1.89 29.27
N ILE A 85 3.34 1.51 28.28
CA ILE A 85 3.85 0.91 27.05
C ILE A 85 4.72 1.91 26.27
N ARG A 86 5.91 1.49 25.88
CA ARG A 86 6.79 2.33 25.06
C ARG A 86 6.26 2.40 23.62
N ARG A 87 6.46 3.53 22.97
CA ARG A 87 5.98 3.75 21.59
C ARG A 87 6.40 2.65 20.59
N PRO A 88 7.68 2.19 20.56
CA PRO A 88 8.06 1.12 19.64
C PRO A 88 7.32 -0.20 19.91
N ASP A 89 7.14 -0.55 21.19
CA ASP A 89 6.44 -1.78 21.58
C ASP A 89 4.96 -1.71 21.20
N ARG A 90 4.34 -0.55 21.40
CA ARG A 90 2.96 -0.30 20.96
C ARG A 90 2.81 -0.43 19.45
N ASP A 91 3.70 0.19 18.68
CA ASP A 91 3.63 0.17 17.22
C ASP A 91 3.83 -1.25 16.66
N ASN A 92 4.80 -2.00 17.22
CA ASN A 92 5.02 -3.41 16.85
C ASN A 92 3.82 -4.29 17.25
N THR A 93 3.26 -4.08 18.45
CA THR A 93 2.07 -4.83 18.89
C THR A 93 0.88 -4.59 17.98
N ILE A 94 0.67 -3.37 17.49
CA ILE A 94 -0.39 -3.06 16.53
C ILE A 94 -0.17 -3.84 15.22
N ASP A 95 1.04 -3.87 14.69
CA ASP A 95 1.34 -4.57 13.44
C ASP A 95 1.11 -6.08 13.57
N VAL A 96 1.55 -6.69 14.68
CA VAL A 96 1.29 -8.11 14.97
C VAL A 96 -0.20 -8.38 15.18
N TYR A 97 -0.91 -7.53 15.96
CA TYR A 97 -2.35 -7.66 16.18
C TYR A 97 -3.17 -7.64 14.86
N ILE A 98 -2.76 -6.81 13.91
CA ILE A 98 -3.40 -6.72 12.58
C ILE A 98 -3.03 -7.92 11.70
N SER A 99 -1.86 -8.52 11.88
CA SER A 99 -1.37 -9.63 11.05
C SER A 99 -2.17 -10.93 11.27
N ASP A 100 -1.81 -11.99 10.56
CA ASP A 100 -2.36 -13.32 10.82
C ASP A 100 -1.69 -14.00 12.02
N ASP A 101 -0.55 -13.45 12.50
CA ASP A 101 0.21 -13.93 13.66
C ASP A 101 -0.22 -13.24 14.97
N TYR A 102 -1.45 -12.71 15.02
CA TYR A 102 -1.98 -11.95 16.17
C TYR A 102 -1.93 -12.74 17.50
N GLU A 103 -1.87 -14.07 17.45
CA GLU A 103 -1.72 -14.93 18.64
C GLU A 103 -0.41 -14.64 19.38
N ASP A 104 0.64 -14.18 18.70
CA ASP A 104 1.92 -13.82 19.33
C ASP A 104 1.77 -12.70 20.37
N VAL A 105 0.75 -11.87 20.26
CA VAL A 105 0.46 -10.79 21.24
C VAL A 105 -0.82 -11.02 22.03
N LEU A 106 -1.67 -11.97 21.63
CA LEU A 106 -2.93 -12.31 22.32
C LEU A 106 -2.90 -13.63 23.09
N ALA A 107 -1.80 -14.41 23.01
CA ALA A 107 -1.67 -15.65 23.77
C ALA A 107 -1.75 -15.42 25.28
N ASP A 108 -2.28 -16.40 26.00
CA ASP A 108 -2.35 -16.34 27.46
C ASP A 108 -0.94 -16.31 28.08
N GLY A 109 -0.75 -15.39 29.03
CA GLY A 109 0.57 -15.10 29.61
C GLY A 109 1.40 -14.07 28.85
N ILE A 110 0.99 -13.67 27.64
CA ILE A 110 1.68 -12.67 26.81
C ILE A 110 0.90 -11.37 26.71
N TRP A 111 -0.41 -11.41 26.45
CA TRP A 111 -1.22 -10.22 26.22
C TRP A 111 -1.16 -9.21 27.38
N GLN A 112 -0.99 -9.68 28.61
CA GLN A 112 -0.90 -8.84 29.82
C GLN A 112 0.30 -7.88 29.80
N GLN A 113 1.31 -8.16 28.99
CA GLN A 113 2.46 -7.28 28.83
C GLN A 113 2.12 -6.00 28.02
N PHE A 114 1.08 -6.08 27.20
CA PHE A 114 0.73 -5.01 26.25
C PHE A 114 -0.62 -4.36 26.58
N PHE A 115 -1.59 -5.13 27.11
CA PHE A 115 -2.97 -4.70 27.24
C PHE A 115 -3.46 -4.77 28.70
N LYS A 116 -4.34 -3.83 29.09
CA LYS A 116 -5.05 -3.83 30.38
C LYS A 116 -6.10 -4.94 30.45
N THR A 117 -6.74 -5.22 29.31
CA THR A 117 -7.72 -6.28 29.11
C THR A 117 -7.42 -6.96 27.80
N LYS A 118 -7.63 -8.27 27.70
CA LYS A 118 -7.41 -9.01 26.44
C LYS A 118 -8.37 -8.52 25.38
N PRO A 119 -7.88 -7.90 24.29
CA PRO A 119 -8.75 -7.48 23.21
C PRO A 119 -9.19 -8.67 22.37
N GLU A 120 -10.38 -8.56 21.76
CA GLU A 120 -10.83 -9.50 20.74
C GLU A 120 -9.99 -9.35 19.47
N PRO A 121 -9.62 -10.44 18.80
CA PRO A 121 -8.87 -10.36 17.56
C PRO A 121 -9.65 -9.66 16.45
N LEU A 122 -8.94 -9.01 15.54
CA LEU A 122 -9.53 -8.46 14.32
C LEU A 122 -9.74 -9.60 13.32
N THR A 123 -11.00 -9.97 13.11
CA THR A 123 -11.36 -11.11 12.26
C THR A 123 -11.07 -10.86 10.78
N LYS A 124 -10.93 -11.94 10.00
CA LYS A 124 -10.73 -11.84 8.53
C LYS A 124 -11.87 -11.10 7.83
N ASP A 125 -13.10 -11.30 8.30
CA ASP A 125 -14.28 -10.61 7.71
C ASP A 125 -14.26 -9.12 8.03
N GLU A 126 -13.88 -8.71 9.25
CA GLU A 126 -13.72 -7.31 9.62
C GLU A 126 -12.59 -6.65 8.82
N LYS A 127 -11.44 -7.32 8.67
CA LYS A 127 -10.34 -6.84 7.83
C LYS A 127 -10.83 -6.63 6.39
N LYS A 128 -11.51 -7.64 5.82
CA LYS A 128 -12.02 -7.58 4.45
C LYS A 128 -13.07 -6.46 4.27
N ALA A 129 -13.99 -6.32 5.19
CA ALA A 129 -15.00 -5.25 5.15
C ALA A 129 -14.35 -3.86 5.23
N CYS A 130 -13.36 -3.68 6.10
CA CYS A 130 -12.61 -2.44 6.21
C CYS A 130 -11.84 -2.14 4.91
N LEU A 131 -11.07 -3.10 4.39
CA LEU A 131 -10.29 -2.91 3.17
C LEU A 131 -11.16 -2.69 1.93
N ALA A 132 -12.40 -3.17 1.90
CA ALA A 132 -13.35 -2.88 0.82
C ALA A 132 -13.72 -1.38 0.71
N THR A 133 -13.49 -0.59 1.76
CA THR A 133 -13.68 0.86 1.75
C THR A 133 -12.40 1.65 1.44
N PHE A 134 -11.27 0.95 1.22
CA PHE A 134 -9.99 1.55 0.92
C PHE A 134 -9.90 1.94 -0.56
N ASP A 135 -10.14 3.18 -0.85
CA ASP A 135 -10.17 3.77 -2.20
C ASP A 135 -9.18 4.94 -2.36
N GLY A 136 -9.20 5.57 -3.54
CA GLY A 136 -8.45 6.80 -3.81
C GLY A 136 -6.94 6.64 -3.64
N VAL A 137 -6.39 5.46 -3.93
CA VAL A 137 -4.96 5.16 -3.83
C VAL A 137 -4.30 5.28 -5.19
N SER A 138 -3.16 5.93 -5.23
CA SER A 138 -2.32 6.06 -6.43
C SER A 138 -1.09 5.17 -6.31
N LEU A 139 -0.74 4.50 -7.42
CA LEU A 139 0.42 3.60 -7.48
C LEU A 139 1.41 4.11 -8.52
N GLY A 140 2.68 4.25 -8.13
CA GLY A 140 3.80 4.48 -9.02
C GLY A 140 4.72 3.27 -9.10
N SER A 141 5.42 3.13 -10.25
CA SER A 141 6.45 2.11 -10.46
C SER A 141 7.69 2.73 -11.12
N ASP A 142 8.88 2.32 -10.69
CA ASP A 142 10.16 2.83 -11.20
C ASP A 142 10.49 2.34 -12.61
N ALA A 143 9.89 1.22 -13.05
CA ALA A 143 10.01 0.68 -14.41
C ALA A 143 8.65 0.12 -14.87
N PHE A 144 8.61 -0.52 -16.05
CA PHE A 144 7.41 -1.16 -16.54
C PHE A 144 6.88 -2.20 -15.55
N PHE A 145 5.57 -2.29 -15.48
CA PHE A 145 4.86 -3.08 -14.48
C PHE A 145 3.97 -4.10 -15.17
N PRO A 146 3.93 -5.36 -14.72
CA PRO A 146 2.94 -6.31 -15.22
C PRO A 146 1.50 -5.95 -14.79
N PHE A 147 1.34 -5.03 -13.80
CA PHE A 147 0.05 -4.55 -13.30
C PHE A 147 0.25 -3.18 -12.63
N GLY A 148 -0.17 -2.05 -13.21
CA GLY A 148 0.07 -0.75 -12.55
C GLY A 148 -0.55 0.47 -13.21
N ILE A 149 -0.67 1.56 -12.46
CA ILE A 149 -1.42 2.78 -12.80
C ILE A 149 -0.54 3.91 -13.34
N ALA A 150 0.74 3.99 -12.97
CA ALA A 150 1.71 4.92 -13.56
C ALA A 150 3.06 4.24 -13.74
N GLN A 151 3.51 4.11 -14.96
CA GLN A 151 4.77 3.46 -15.34
C GLN A 151 5.40 4.14 -16.55
N PRO A 152 6.70 3.86 -16.85
CA PRO A 152 7.36 4.42 -18.03
C PRO A 152 6.69 4.09 -19.37
N GLY A 153 6.10 2.90 -19.53
CA GLY A 153 5.64 2.33 -20.80
C GLY A 153 6.76 1.65 -21.58
N GLY A 154 6.40 0.94 -22.66
CA GLY A 154 7.34 0.25 -23.55
C GLY A 154 7.61 -1.22 -23.18
N SER A 155 6.73 -1.85 -22.41
CA SER A 155 6.75 -3.30 -22.17
C SER A 155 5.96 -4.05 -23.23
N ILE A 156 6.41 -5.26 -23.59
CA ILE A 156 5.67 -6.21 -24.43
C ILE A 156 4.30 -6.57 -23.82
N ARG A 157 4.11 -6.35 -22.50
CA ARG A 157 2.89 -6.68 -21.77
C ARG A 157 2.03 -5.47 -21.40
N ASP A 158 2.32 -4.30 -21.96
CA ASP A 158 1.55 -3.08 -21.66
C ASP A 158 0.06 -3.25 -21.98
N ASP A 159 -0.30 -3.96 -23.05
CA ASP A 159 -1.69 -4.22 -23.42
C ASP A 159 -2.44 -5.01 -22.34
N ASN A 160 -1.83 -6.05 -21.77
CA ASN A 160 -2.42 -6.84 -20.69
C ASN A 160 -2.64 -6.01 -19.41
N VAL A 161 -1.74 -5.06 -19.14
CA VAL A 161 -1.84 -4.15 -18.00
C VAL A 161 -2.98 -3.15 -18.21
N ILE A 162 -3.08 -2.58 -19.40
CA ILE A 162 -4.16 -1.65 -19.78
C ILE A 162 -5.52 -2.35 -19.68
N GLU A 163 -5.65 -3.57 -20.21
CA GLU A 163 -6.86 -4.36 -20.12
C GLU A 163 -7.25 -4.64 -18.65
N THR A 164 -6.30 -4.99 -17.81
CA THR A 164 -6.54 -5.18 -16.37
C THR A 164 -7.01 -3.88 -15.71
N CYS A 165 -6.38 -2.77 -16.00
CA CYS A 165 -6.80 -1.47 -15.48
C CYS A 165 -8.23 -1.10 -15.93
N ASN A 166 -8.57 -1.35 -17.21
CA ASN A 166 -9.91 -1.12 -17.74
C ASN A 166 -10.97 -1.97 -17.04
N LYS A 167 -10.66 -3.27 -16.79
CA LYS A 167 -11.54 -4.18 -16.04
C LYS A 167 -11.92 -3.66 -14.66
N TYR A 168 -11.00 -2.96 -13.99
CA TYR A 168 -11.23 -2.39 -12.66
C TYR A 168 -11.55 -0.88 -12.70
N ASN A 169 -11.87 -0.33 -13.87
CA ASN A 169 -12.16 1.09 -14.08
C ASN A 169 -11.07 2.04 -13.54
N MET A 170 -9.82 1.61 -13.63
CA MET A 170 -8.66 2.37 -13.16
C MET A 170 -8.14 3.29 -14.26
N THR A 171 -7.56 4.43 -13.87
CA THR A 171 -6.85 5.32 -14.78
C THR A 171 -5.36 4.99 -14.77
N MET A 172 -4.79 4.73 -15.95
CA MET A 172 -3.36 4.45 -16.11
C MET A 172 -2.71 5.48 -17.02
N SER A 173 -1.54 5.96 -16.64
CA SER A 173 -0.74 6.89 -17.43
C SER A 173 0.68 6.37 -17.67
N PHE A 174 1.16 6.51 -18.89
CA PHE A 174 2.59 6.33 -19.19
C PHE A 174 3.36 7.61 -18.90
N THR A 175 4.37 7.52 -18.06
CA THR A 175 5.18 8.66 -17.63
C THR A 175 6.28 9.00 -18.64
N GLY A 176 6.74 8.02 -19.43
CA GLY A 176 7.91 8.13 -20.28
C GLY A 176 9.23 8.28 -19.52
N ILE A 177 9.18 8.21 -18.19
CA ILE A 177 10.35 8.39 -17.30
C ILE A 177 10.67 7.06 -16.65
N ARG A 178 11.88 6.56 -16.90
CA ARG A 178 12.40 5.35 -16.24
C ARG A 178 13.24 5.76 -15.04
N LEU A 179 12.83 5.30 -13.85
CA LEU A 179 13.47 5.64 -12.56
C LEU A 179 14.30 4.49 -11.99
N PHE A 180 14.81 3.63 -12.87
CA PHE A 180 15.47 2.39 -12.48
C PHE A 180 16.87 2.65 -11.90
N HIS A 181 17.09 2.23 -10.65
CA HIS A 181 18.38 2.30 -9.93
C HIS A 181 18.77 0.92 -9.42
N HIS A 182 20.00 0.54 -9.71
CA HIS A 182 20.66 -0.64 -9.14
C HIS A 182 21.79 -0.24 -8.21
#